data_2d7b0ac638c1bb8c1e7ea5c619d7bfc6
#
_entry.id   2d7b0ac638c1bb8c1e7ea5c619d7bfc6
#
_cell.length_a   1.000
_cell.length_b   1.000
_cell.length_c   1.000
_cell.angle_alpha   90.00
_cell.angle_beta   90.00
_cell.angle_gamma   90.00
#
_symmetry.space_group_name_H-M   'P 1'
#
loop_
_entity.id
_entity.type
_entity.pdbx_description
1 polymer ?
#
loop_
_entity_poly.entity_id
_entity_poly.type
_entity_poly.pdbx_seq_one_letter_code
_entity_poly.pdbx_strand_id
1 'polypeptide(L)'
;EDPLTIIDLIQNETISLEAAAYLWLLVENKFSSMIIGSTGAGKTTSLNAIAGLIHPQHKIITVEEVAEINLSRENWVSTISRAGFGTEDAGQIPLYDLIRSAVRHRPDWIIVGEVRGEEAYVLFQALATGHGGLCTMHAEDPETAIKRLTQPPMNIPTSIIPLMHCAISVKHVRAPVLVEYGRKISTRKFVKISEIESANKINDVFSWDSSSEDFKEDLSNSYLFRKMAERWSLPIRYIHEEFERRKEVLSYLVEKNIRGCGSVSKFLNEFY
;
A
#
# COMPACT_ATOMS: atom_id res chain seq x y z
N GLU A 1 13.78 15.35 -5.57
CA GLU A 1 12.58 15.90 -4.90
C GLU A 1 12.18 14.93 -3.79
N ASP A 2 11.73 15.45 -2.63
CA ASP A 2 11.18 14.62 -1.58
C ASP A 2 9.89 13.94 -2.07
N PRO A 3 9.72 12.63 -1.80
CA PRO A 3 8.49 11.95 -2.17
C PRO A 3 7.29 12.50 -1.38
N LEU A 4 6.09 12.42 -1.98
CA LEU A 4 4.86 12.82 -1.30
C LEU A 4 4.59 11.89 -0.11
N THR A 5 4.22 12.47 1.01
CA THR A 5 3.85 11.73 2.23
C THR A 5 2.34 11.48 2.28
N ILE A 6 1.89 10.71 3.26
CA ILE A 6 0.46 10.51 3.51
C ILE A 6 -0.24 11.85 3.82
N ILE A 7 0.46 12.80 4.45
CA ILE A 7 -0.07 14.14 4.76
C ILE A 7 -0.33 14.93 3.49
N ASP A 8 0.59 14.86 2.51
CA ASP A 8 0.38 15.48 1.19
C ASP A 8 -0.83 14.87 0.47
N LEU A 9 -1.01 13.54 0.57
CA LEU A 9 -2.16 12.86 -0.05
C LEU A 9 -3.49 13.27 0.60
N ILE A 10 -3.52 13.49 1.92
CA ILE A 10 -4.70 13.99 2.63
C ILE A 10 -4.99 15.43 2.20
N GLN A 11 -3.99 16.32 2.23
CA GLN A 11 -4.15 17.73 1.85
C GLN A 11 -4.58 17.92 0.38
N ASN A 12 -4.13 17.02 -0.50
CA ASN A 12 -4.53 16.99 -1.91
C ASN A 12 -5.87 16.25 -2.13
N GLU A 13 -6.56 15.88 -1.05
CA GLU A 13 -7.81 15.12 -1.10
C GLU A 13 -7.70 13.82 -1.94
N THR A 14 -6.51 13.27 -2.08
CA THR A 14 -6.28 12.00 -2.76
C THR A 14 -6.84 10.84 -1.94
N ILE A 15 -6.79 10.97 -0.61
CA ILE A 15 -7.29 10.02 0.39
C ILE A 15 -7.97 10.81 1.51
N SER A 16 -8.99 10.22 2.16
CA SER A 16 -9.58 10.82 3.38
C SER A 16 -8.68 10.58 4.59
N LEU A 17 -8.88 11.40 5.64
CA LEU A 17 -8.18 11.26 6.91
C LEU A 17 -8.42 9.89 7.55
N GLU A 18 -9.67 9.42 7.50
CA GLU A 18 -10.10 8.11 8.02
C GLU A 18 -9.41 6.96 7.28
N ALA A 19 -9.42 7.02 5.95
CA ALA A 19 -8.75 6.00 5.13
C ALA A 19 -7.23 5.97 5.38
N ALA A 20 -6.60 7.12 5.59
CA ALA A 20 -5.18 7.21 5.94
C ALA A 20 -4.89 6.60 7.33
N ALA A 21 -5.73 6.89 8.33
CA ALA A 21 -5.61 6.32 9.67
C ALA A 21 -5.80 4.80 9.67
N TYR A 22 -6.75 4.32 8.88
CA TYR A 22 -6.95 2.88 8.66
C TYR A 22 -5.72 2.21 8.06
N LEU A 23 -5.15 2.78 6.98
CA LEU A 23 -3.94 2.24 6.36
C LEU A 23 -2.75 2.25 7.32
N TRP A 24 -2.64 3.26 8.19
CA TRP A 24 -1.60 3.27 9.23
C TRP A 24 -1.75 2.08 10.17
N LEU A 25 -2.96 1.80 10.67
CA LEU A 25 -3.22 0.61 11.49
C LEU A 25 -2.88 -0.69 10.76
N LEU A 26 -3.21 -0.81 9.46
CA LEU A 26 -2.86 -1.99 8.68
C LEU A 26 -1.35 -2.20 8.61
N VAL A 27 -0.62 -1.15 8.29
CA VAL A 27 0.84 -1.20 8.16
C VAL A 27 1.48 -1.54 9.50
N GLU A 28 1.06 -0.92 10.59
CA GLU A 28 1.59 -1.21 11.92
C GLU A 28 1.40 -2.67 12.32
N ASN A 29 0.28 -3.26 11.92
CA ASN A 29 -0.02 -4.66 12.17
C ASN A 29 0.56 -5.63 11.14
N LYS A 30 1.43 -5.16 10.24
CA LYS A 30 2.01 -5.94 9.14
C LYS A 30 0.97 -6.60 8.24
N PHE A 31 -0.18 -5.94 8.05
CA PHE A 31 -1.15 -6.37 7.05
C PHE A 31 -0.68 -5.92 5.66
N SER A 32 -0.39 -6.91 4.83
CA SER A 32 0.10 -6.68 3.47
C SER A 32 -0.97 -6.06 2.59
N SER A 33 -0.56 -5.13 1.73
CA SER A 33 -1.47 -4.41 0.84
C SER A 33 -0.93 -4.32 -0.57
N MET A 34 -1.81 -4.41 -1.56
CA MET A 34 -1.49 -4.13 -2.96
C MET A 34 -2.19 -2.87 -3.44
N ILE A 35 -1.45 -2.02 -4.13
CA ILE A 35 -1.97 -0.80 -4.76
C ILE A 35 -2.22 -1.11 -6.23
N ILE A 36 -3.47 -1.00 -6.65
CA ILE A 36 -3.91 -1.32 -8.00
C ILE A 36 -4.40 -0.09 -8.76
N GLY A 37 -4.25 -0.10 -10.07
CA GLY A 37 -4.69 0.99 -10.94
C GLY A 37 -4.00 0.97 -12.30
N SER A 38 -4.47 1.81 -13.21
CA SER A 38 -3.86 1.99 -14.53
C SER A 38 -2.48 2.65 -14.46
N THR A 39 -1.78 2.70 -15.60
CA THR A 39 -0.53 3.46 -15.74
C THR A 39 -0.79 4.95 -15.46
N GLY A 40 0.09 5.59 -14.69
CA GLY A 40 -0.03 7.01 -14.34
C GLY A 40 -1.08 7.32 -13.27
N ALA A 41 -1.78 6.31 -12.71
CA ALA A 41 -2.78 6.50 -11.65
C ALA A 41 -2.18 6.99 -10.31
N GLY A 42 -0.86 6.89 -10.13
CA GLY A 42 -0.18 7.29 -8.90
C GLY A 42 0.10 6.12 -7.94
N LYS A 43 0.17 4.88 -8.45
CA LYS A 43 0.43 3.69 -7.62
C LYS A 43 1.73 3.79 -6.82
N THR A 44 2.84 4.11 -7.48
CA THR A 44 4.15 4.23 -6.82
C THR A 44 4.19 5.38 -5.82
N THR A 45 3.54 6.51 -6.12
CA THR A 45 3.39 7.63 -5.19
C THR A 45 2.61 7.21 -3.94
N SER A 46 1.50 6.47 -4.13
CA SER A 46 0.70 5.94 -3.03
C SER A 46 1.48 4.90 -2.21
N LEU A 47 2.25 4.05 -2.88
CA LEU A 47 3.13 3.06 -2.24
C LEU A 47 4.16 3.75 -1.33
N ASN A 48 4.85 4.78 -1.83
CA ASN A 48 5.81 5.57 -1.06
C ASN A 48 5.16 6.20 0.18
N ALA A 49 3.99 6.83 0.01
CA ALA A 49 3.27 7.48 1.11
C ALA A 49 2.85 6.47 2.19
N ILE A 50 2.32 5.31 1.79
CA ILE A 50 1.93 4.23 2.72
C ILE A 50 3.16 3.61 3.39
N ALA A 51 4.24 3.36 2.65
CA ALA A 51 5.49 2.84 3.21
C ALA A 51 6.11 3.81 4.23
N GLY A 52 5.84 5.12 4.09
CA GLY A 52 6.18 6.14 5.07
C GLY A 52 5.56 5.92 6.46
N LEU A 53 4.45 5.19 6.57
CA LEU A 53 3.76 4.84 7.81
C LEU A 53 4.32 3.59 8.51
N ILE A 54 5.22 2.84 7.87
CA ILE A 54 5.85 1.66 8.49
C ILE A 54 6.62 2.10 9.74
N HIS A 55 6.58 1.27 10.80
CA HIS A 55 7.29 1.55 12.04
C HIS A 55 8.78 1.88 11.78
N PRO A 56 9.32 2.95 12.36
CA PRO A 56 10.66 3.45 12.03
C PRO A 56 11.79 2.45 12.23
N GLN A 57 11.66 1.57 13.22
CA GLN A 57 12.68 0.54 13.53
C GLN A 57 12.59 -0.69 12.61
N HIS A 58 11.53 -0.82 11.82
CA HIS A 58 11.38 -1.97 10.94
C HIS A 58 12.39 -1.92 9.78
N LYS A 59 12.98 -3.07 9.51
CA LYS A 59 13.86 -3.26 8.34
C LYS A 59 13.01 -3.43 7.09
N ILE A 60 13.27 -2.60 6.09
CA ILE A 60 12.56 -2.60 4.80
C ILE A 60 13.54 -2.99 3.70
N ILE A 61 13.12 -3.89 2.83
CA ILE A 61 13.81 -4.16 1.56
C ILE A 61 12.86 -3.84 0.42
N THR A 62 13.28 -2.96 -0.47
CA THR A 62 12.56 -2.67 -1.71
C THR A 62 13.18 -3.42 -2.88
N VAL A 63 12.35 -3.94 -3.77
CA VAL A 63 12.73 -4.67 -4.97
C VAL A 63 12.02 -4.05 -6.17
N GLU A 64 12.79 -3.48 -7.09
CA GLU A 64 12.27 -2.69 -8.20
C GLU A 64 12.97 -3.02 -9.53
N GLU A 65 12.30 -2.78 -10.65
CA GLU A 65 12.97 -2.75 -11.97
C GLU A 65 13.65 -1.41 -12.23
N VAL A 66 12.99 -0.34 -11.84
CA VAL A 66 13.49 1.04 -11.92
C VAL A 66 13.32 1.67 -10.54
N ALA A 67 14.33 2.38 -10.06
CA ALA A 67 14.31 3.03 -8.76
C ALA A 67 13.29 4.19 -8.76
N GLU A 68 12.13 3.98 -8.18
CA GLU A 68 11.08 4.97 -7.98
C GLU A 68 10.71 5.15 -6.50
N ILE A 69 10.94 4.10 -5.68
CA ILE A 69 10.70 4.14 -4.25
C ILE A 69 11.83 4.90 -3.57
N ASN A 70 11.45 5.85 -2.72
CA ASN A 70 12.39 6.63 -1.92
C ASN A 70 11.85 6.78 -0.48
N LEU A 71 12.54 6.18 0.49
CA LEU A 71 12.15 6.18 1.89
C LEU A 71 13.21 6.90 2.71
N SER A 72 12.80 7.89 3.51
CA SER A 72 13.69 8.60 4.43
C SER A 72 13.89 7.77 5.72
N ARG A 73 14.65 6.66 5.63
CA ARG A 73 14.83 5.70 6.74
C ARG A 73 16.24 5.09 6.73
N GLU A 74 16.77 4.83 7.92
CA GLU A 74 18.09 4.21 8.09
C GLU A 74 18.07 2.70 7.79
N ASN A 75 17.00 1.99 8.19
CA ASN A 75 16.86 0.55 8.01
C ASN A 75 16.22 0.16 6.67
N TRP A 76 16.56 0.87 5.60
CA TRP A 76 16.07 0.60 4.27
C TRP A 76 17.19 0.14 3.33
N VAL A 77 16.94 -0.97 2.63
CA VAL A 77 17.81 -1.51 1.59
C VAL A 77 17.08 -1.50 0.26
N SER A 78 17.52 -0.70 -0.69
CA SER A 78 17.00 -0.69 -2.06
C SER A 78 17.74 -1.70 -2.91
N THR A 79 16.98 -2.51 -3.66
CA THR A 79 17.53 -3.46 -4.65
C THR A 79 16.83 -3.26 -6.00
N ILE A 80 17.62 -3.30 -7.07
CA ILE A 80 17.15 -3.04 -8.43
C ILE A 80 17.54 -4.24 -9.29
N SER A 81 16.58 -4.71 -10.11
CA SER A 81 16.85 -5.78 -11.07
C SER A 81 17.84 -5.32 -12.13
N ARG A 82 18.52 -6.29 -12.72
CA ARG A 82 19.46 -6.03 -13.81
C ARG A 82 19.09 -6.88 -15.03
N ALA A 83 18.91 -6.21 -16.16
CA ALA A 83 18.76 -6.90 -17.44
C ALA A 83 20.04 -7.65 -17.80
N GLY A 84 19.91 -8.79 -18.45
CA GLY A 84 21.03 -9.55 -18.98
C GLY A 84 21.69 -8.89 -20.19
N PHE A 85 22.88 -9.35 -20.55
CA PHE A 85 23.63 -8.92 -21.71
C PHE A 85 23.79 -10.07 -22.71
N GLY A 86 23.58 -9.77 -23.99
CA GLY A 86 23.77 -10.73 -25.09
C GLY A 86 22.64 -11.75 -25.22
N THR A 87 22.87 -12.81 -25.99
CA THR A 87 21.88 -13.83 -26.35
C THR A 87 21.60 -14.85 -25.21
N GLU A 88 22.43 -14.89 -24.18
CA GLU A 88 22.33 -15.85 -23.06
C GLU A 88 21.92 -15.18 -21.74
N ASP A 89 21.40 -13.93 -21.78
CA ASP A 89 21.02 -13.15 -20.58
C ASP A 89 22.10 -13.14 -19.48
N ALA A 90 23.38 -13.13 -19.90
CA ALA A 90 24.51 -13.20 -18.99
C ALA A 90 24.46 -12.05 -17.97
N GLY A 91 24.51 -12.40 -16.67
CA GLY A 91 24.50 -11.43 -15.59
C GLY A 91 23.11 -10.84 -15.28
N GLN A 92 22.02 -11.39 -15.80
CA GLN A 92 20.67 -11.03 -15.41
C GLN A 92 20.44 -11.28 -13.92
N ILE A 93 19.73 -10.36 -13.28
CA ILE A 93 19.25 -10.48 -11.89
C ILE A 93 17.76 -10.11 -11.91
N PRO A 94 16.84 -11.09 -12.04
CA PRO A 94 15.42 -10.84 -12.09
C PRO A 94 14.87 -10.48 -10.71
N LEU A 95 13.67 -9.86 -10.68
CA LEU A 95 12.93 -9.54 -9.45
C LEU A 95 12.75 -10.79 -8.56
N TYR A 96 12.49 -11.94 -9.17
CA TYR A 96 12.34 -13.24 -8.49
C TYR A 96 13.53 -13.54 -7.56
N ASP A 97 14.76 -13.45 -8.07
CA ASP A 97 15.97 -13.74 -7.30
C ASP A 97 16.24 -12.68 -6.22
N LEU A 98 15.91 -11.41 -6.49
CA LEU A 98 16.03 -10.34 -5.50
C LEU A 98 15.08 -10.56 -4.33
N ILE A 99 13.81 -10.90 -4.56
CA ILE A 99 12.85 -11.19 -3.47
C ILE A 99 13.30 -12.43 -2.68
N ARG A 100 13.75 -13.47 -3.37
CA ARG A 100 14.29 -14.68 -2.73
C ARG A 100 15.50 -14.38 -1.85
N SER A 101 16.37 -13.48 -2.30
CA SER A 101 17.51 -12.99 -1.51
C SER A 101 17.03 -12.15 -0.34
N ALA A 102 16.08 -11.22 -0.57
CA ALA A 102 15.53 -10.32 0.44
C ALA A 102 15.00 -11.08 1.67
N VAL A 103 14.26 -12.18 1.47
CA VAL A 103 13.74 -13.02 2.57
C VAL A 103 14.85 -13.50 3.51
N ARG A 104 16.06 -13.81 2.97
CA ARG A 104 17.20 -14.29 3.76
C ARG A 104 17.81 -13.20 4.65
N HIS A 105 17.56 -11.93 4.34
CA HIS A 105 18.00 -10.79 5.15
C HIS A 105 17.08 -10.50 6.35
N ARG A 106 16.02 -11.33 6.55
CA ARG A 106 15.03 -11.20 7.63
C ARG A 106 14.46 -9.78 7.76
N PRO A 107 13.90 -9.19 6.70
CA PRO A 107 13.28 -7.89 6.78
C PRO A 107 11.95 -7.98 7.52
N ASP A 108 11.48 -6.87 8.06
CA ASP A 108 10.10 -6.76 8.52
C ASP A 108 9.13 -6.58 7.36
N TRP A 109 9.60 -5.88 6.31
CA TRP A 109 8.82 -5.56 5.13
C TRP A 109 9.58 -5.84 3.84
N ILE A 110 8.88 -6.43 2.88
CA ILE A 110 9.32 -6.55 1.49
C ILE A 110 8.38 -5.71 0.64
N ILE A 111 8.93 -4.72 -0.06
CA ILE A 111 8.16 -3.83 -0.93
C ILE A 111 8.58 -4.09 -2.36
N VAL A 112 7.63 -4.48 -3.21
CA VAL A 112 7.89 -4.73 -4.63
C VAL A 112 7.27 -3.62 -5.46
N GLY A 113 8.11 -2.93 -6.24
CA GLY A 113 7.67 -1.80 -7.05
C GLY A 113 6.48 -2.14 -7.93
N GLU A 114 6.56 -3.25 -8.66
CA GLU A 114 5.45 -3.78 -9.45
C GLU A 114 5.49 -5.31 -9.52
N VAL A 115 4.33 -5.94 -9.41
CA VAL A 115 4.15 -7.39 -9.53
C VAL A 115 3.40 -7.71 -10.80
N ARG A 116 4.00 -8.53 -11.68
CA ARG A 116 3.42 -8.92 -12.97
C ARG A 116 3.77 -10.32 -13.45
N GLY A 117 4.70 -11.00 -12.77
CA GLY A 117 5.24 -12.30 -13.15
C GLY A 117 5.41 -13.27 -11.99
N GLU A 118 6.36 -14.19 -12.13
CA GLU A 118 6.64 -15.26 -11.16
C GLU A 118 7.15 -14.74 -9.80
N GLU A 119 7.67 -13.53 -9.75
CA GLU A 119 8.09 -12.86 -8.50
C GLU A 119 6.94 -12.76 -7.49
N ALA A 120 5.68 -12.70 -7.95
CA ALA A 120 4.49 -12.74 -7.11
C ALA A 120 4.50 -13.96 -6.18
N TYR A 121 4.85 -15.12 -6.71
CA TYR A 121 4.83 -16.36 -5.93
C TYR A 121 5.81 -16.31 -4.75
N VAL A 122 7.02 -15.80 -4.97
CA VAL A 122 8.04 -15.66 -3.91
C VAL A 122 7.61 -14.60 -2.89
N LEU A 123 6.98 -13.51 -3.33
CA LEU A 123 6.41 -12.53 -2.43
C LEU A 123 5.35 -13.19 -1.52
N PHE A 124 4.40 -13.94 -2.07
CA PHE A 124 3.38 -14.63 -1.26
C PHE A 124 3.97 -15.68 -0.31
N GLN A 125 5.05 -16.35 -0.69
CA GLN A 125 5.80 -17.22 0.24
C GLN A 125 6.40 -16.41 1.41
N ALA A 126 6.93 -15.24 1.16
CA ALA A 126 7.43 -14.35 2.21
C ALA A 126 6.29 -13.89 3.14
N LEU A 127 5.12 -13.53 2.59
CA LEU A 127 3.93 -13.18 3.39
C LEU A 127 3.51 -14.35 4.30
N ALA A 128 3.54 -15.58 3.78
CA ALA A 128 3.20 -16.78 4.54
C ALA A 128 4.14 -17.04 5.73
N THR A 129 5.36 -16.51 5.68
CA THR A 129 6.34 -16.61 6.76
C THR A 129 6.34 -15.41 7.72
N GLY A 130 5.35 -14.51 7.60
CA GLY A 130 5.11 -13.41 8.54
C GLY A 130 5.78 -12.07 8.19
N HIS A 131 6.34 -11.95 6.99
CA HIS A 131 6.82 -10.66 6.49
C HIS A 131 5.64 -9.78 6.07
N GLY A 132 5.70 -8.49 6.35
CA GLY A 132 4.79 -7.51 5.75
C GLY A 132 5.13 -7.32 4.27
N GLY A 133 4.12 -7.12 3.43
CA GLY A 133 4.31 -6.88 2.00
C GLY A 133 3.52 -5.69 1.49
N LEU A 134 4.18 -4.85 0.70
CA LEU A 134 3.54 -3.84 -0.13
C LEU A 134 3.95 -4.05 -1.58
N CYS A 135 3.01 -3.93 -2.50
CA CYS A 135 3.33 -4.00 -3.93
C CYS A 135 2.36 -3.16 -4.76
N THR A 136 2.74 -2.89 -6.00
CA THR A 136 1.79 -2.37 -6.98
C THR A 136 1.46 -3.42 -8.04
N MET A 137 0.30 -3.29 -8.65
CA MET A 137 -0.14 -4.13 -9.77
C MET A 137 -1.04 -3.35 -10.72
N HIS A 138 -0.95 -3.65 -12.00
CA HIS A 138 -1.92 -3.17 -12.97
C HIS A 138 -3.20 -4.01 -12.91
N ALA A 139 -4.26 -3.46 -12.30
CA ALA A 139 -5.61 -4.02 -12.32
C ALA A 139 -6.63 -2.88 -12.16
N GLU A 140 -7.84 -3.07 -12.67
CA GLU A 140 -8.91 -2.07 -12.59
C GLU A 140 -9.66 -2.11 -11.25
N ASP A 141 -9.78 -3.30 -10.68
CA ASP A 141 -10.49 -3.60 -9.43
C ASP A 141 -9.83 -4.78 -8.71
N PRO A 142 -10.19 -5.02 -7.43
CA PRO A 142 -9.63 -6.12 -6.63
C PRO A 142 -9.91 -7.51 -7.20
N GLU A 143 -11.07 -7.73 -7.79
CA GLU A 143 -11.46 -9.00 -8.40
C GLU A 143 -10.56 -9.35 -9.59
N THR A 144 -10.31 -8.36 -10.45
CA THR A 144 -9.37 -8.49 -11.57
C THR A 144 -7.94 -8.74 -11.08
N ALA A 145 -7.52 -8.08 -10.01
CA ALA A 145 -6.21 -8.32 -9.40
C ALA A 145 -6.07 -9.76 -8.89
N ILE A 146 -7.07 -10.27 -8.15
CA ILE A 146 -7.08 -11.65 -7.66
C ILE A 146 -7.06 -12.65 -8.84
N LYS A 147 -7.86 -12.39 -9.88
CA LYS A 147 -7.87 -13.23 -11.08
C LYS A 147 -6.49 -13.30 -11.74
N ARG A 148 -5.78 -12.16 -11.84
CA ARG A 148 -4.42 -12.12 -12.37
C ARG A 148 -3.43 -12.88 -11.50
N LEU A 149 -3.52 -12.73 -10.17
CA LEU A 149 -2.69 -13.45 -9.23
C LEU A 149 -2.85 -14.97 -9.35
N THR A 150 -4.07 -15.46 -9.57
CA THR A 150 -4.37 -16.91 -9.64
C THR A 150 -4.10 -17.55 -10.99
N GLN A 151 -3.85 -16.75 -12.03
CA GLN A 151 -3.58 -17.21 -13.41
C GLN A 151 -2.08 -17.12 -13.76
N PRO A 152 -1.62 -17.84 -14.81
CA PRO A 152 -0.27 -17.65 -15.34
C PRO A 152 0.01 -16.19 -15.72
N PRO A 153 1.24 -15.69 -15.48
CA PRO A 153 2.42 -16.42 -15.00
C PRO A 153 2.53 -16.50 -13.45
N MET A 154 1.68 -15.82 -12.69
CA MET A 154 1.79 -15.71 -11.24
C MET A 154 1.41 -17.01 -10.50
N ASN A 155 0.33 -17.68 -10.91
CA ASN A 155 -0.13 -18.98 -10.42
C ASN A 155 -0.25 -19.10 -8.89
N ILE A 156 -0.71 -18.03 -8.21
CA ILE A 156 -0.88 -18.04 -6.76
C ILE A 156 -2.07 -18.93 -6.38
N PRO A 157 -1.88 -19.95 -5.50
CA PRO A 157 -2.99 -20.73 -4.98
C PRO A 157 -4.04 -19.85 -4.29
N THR A 158 -5.32 -20.09 -4.55
CA THR A 158 -6.43 -19.33 -3.98
C THR A 158 -6.42 -19.33 -2.44
N SER A 159 -5.90 -20.41 -1.83
CA SER A 159 -5.79 -20.55 -0.37
C SER A 159 -4.86 -19.55 0.31
N ILE A 160 -3.87 -19.01 -0.41
CA ILE A 160 -2.92 -18.04 0.13
C ILE A 160 -3.19 -16.60 -0.31
N ILE A 161 -4.17 -16.37 -1.18
CA ILE A 161 -4.59 -15.01 -1.60
C ILE A 161 -4.89 -14.10 -0.39
N PRO A 162 -5.55 -14.57 0.73
CA PRO A 162 -5.81 -13.73 1.89
C PRO A 162 -4.58 -13.26 2.66
N LEU A 163 -3.38 -13.70 2.31
CA LEU A 163 -2.14 -13.15 2.84
C LEU A 163 -1.87 -11.73 2.30
N MET A 164 -2.43 -11.39 1.15
CA MET A 164 -2.57 -10.03 0.68
C MET A 164 -3.89 -9.48 1.24
N HIS A 165 -3.82 -8.88 2.42
CA HIS A 165 -4.98 -8.56 3.24
C HIS A 165 -5.86 -7.45 2.65
N CYS A 166 -5.26 -6.53 1.87
CA CYS A 166 -5.95 -5.35 1.39
C CYS A 166 -5.57 -5.01 -0.06
N ALA A 167 -6.55 -4.59 -0.84
CA ALA A 167 -6.37 -3.98 -2.16
C ALA A 167 -6.79 -2.51 -2.13
N ILE A 168 -5.91 -1.64 -2.60
CA ILE A 168 -6.11 -0.19 -2.64
C ILE A 168 -6.20 0.23 -4.11
N SER A 169 -7.39 0.61 -4.55
CA SER A 169 -7.65 1.04 -5.93
C SER A 169 -7.40 2.53 -6.09
N VAL A 170 -6.43 2.89 -6.93
CA VAL A 170 -6.08 4.29 -7.22
C VAL A 170 -6.43 4.61 -8.66
N LYS A 171 -7.18 5.68 -8.89
CA LYS A 171 -7.58 6.12 -10.23
C LYS A 171 -7.24 7.60 -10.44
N HIS A 172 -6.97 7.89 -11.70
CA HIS A 172 -6.93 9.25 -12.19
C HIS A 172 -8.35 9.64 -12.57
N VAL A 173 -8.98 10.51 -11.76
CA VAL A 173 -10.34 10.97 -12.00
C VAL A 173 -10.34 12.33 -12.64
N ARG A 174 -11.24 12.53 -13.60
CA ARG A 174 -11.49 13.82 -14.21
C ARG A 174 -12.72 14.40 -13.52
N ALA A 175 -12.54 15.50 -12.77
CA ALA A 175 -13.67 16.19 -12.18
C ALA A 175 -14.59 16.72 -13.29
N PRO A 176 -15.87 16.33 -13.35
CA PRO A 176 -16.77 16.78 -14.43
C PRO A 176 -17.17 18.24 -14.29
N VAL A 177 -17.00 18.88 -13.14
CA VAL A 177 -17.73 20.10 -12.76
C VAL A 177 -16.88 21.35 -12.55
N LEU A 178 -15.58 21.26 -12.33
CA LEU A 178 -14.76 22.46 -12.18
C LEU A 178 -14.17 22.91 -13.51
N VAL A 179 -15.05 23.39 -14.41
CA VAL A 179 -14.66 24.31 -15.49
C VAL A 179 -14.69 25.74 -14.96
N GLU A 180 -13.98 26.02 -13.88
CA GLU A 180 -13.58 27.37 -13.60
C GLU A 180 -12.39 27.71 -14.50
N TYR A 181 -12.61 28.62 -15.43
CA TYR A 181 -11.61 29.15 -16.39
C TYR A 181 -11.03 28.12 -17.39
N GLY A 182 -11.81 27.15 -17.87
CA GLY A 182 -11.40 26.31 -19.01
C GLY A 182 -10.33 25.26 -18.73
N ARG A 183 -9.96 25.01 -17.49
CA ARG A 183 -9.01 23.94 -17.10
C ARG A 183 -9.77 22.75 -16.52
N LYS A 184 -9.66 21.60 -17.18
CA LYS A 184 -10.07 20.31 -16.58
C LYS A 184 -9.08 19.97 -15.47
N ILE A 185 -9.50 20.08 -14.21
CA ILE A 185 -8.69 19.62 -13.08
C ILE A 185 -8.77 18.10 -13.05
N SER A 186 -7.65 17.48 -13.31
CA SER A 186 -7.49 16.05 -13.25
C SER A 186 -6.78 15.71 -11.94
N THR A 187 -7.39 14.90 -11.11
CA THR A 187 -6.89 14.56 -9.78
C THR A 187 -6.77 13.04 -9.62
N ARG A 188 -5.91 12.60 -8.71
CA ARG A 188 -5.77 11.19 -8.33
C ARG A 188 -6.56 10.95 -7.05
N LYS A 189 -7.29 9.83 -6.99
CA LYS A 189 -8.10 9.45 -5.81
C LYS A 189 -7.89 7.99 -5.47
N PHE A 190 -7.87 7.68 -4.17
CA PHE A 190 -8.10 6.32 -3.69
C PHE A 190 -9.58 6.05 -3.81
N VAL A 191 -9.97 5.42 -4.91
CA VAL A 191 -11.41 5.22 -5.18
C VAL A 191 -12.01 4.10 -4.37
N LYS A 192 -11.17 3.17 -3.84
CA LYS A 192 -11.63 2.04 -3.07
C LYS A 192 -10.50 1.47 -2.21
N ILE A 193 -10.83 1.10 -0.98
CA ILE A 193 -9.99 0.25 -0.12
C ILE A 193 -10.81 -0.97 0.24
N SER A 194 -10.30 -2.15 -0.11
CA SER A 194 -11.03 -3.41 -0.03
C SER A 194 -10.23 -4.42 0.77
N GLU A 195 -10.83 -5.01 1.78
CA GLU A 195 -10.28 -6.12 2.55
C GLU A 195 -10.48 -7.43 1.80
N ILE A 196 -9.46 -8.28 1.77
CA ILE A 196 -9.48 -9.58 1.10
C ILE A 196 -9.59 -10.67 2.18
N GLU A 197 -10.80 -11.13 2.44
CA GLU A 197 -11.07 -12.21 3.39
C GLU A 197 -10.80 -13.60 2.77
N SER A 198 -11.09 -13.73 1.48
CA SER A 198 -10.75 -14.90 0.65
C SER A 198 -10.67 -14.51 -0.82
N ALA A 199 -10.24 -15.42 -1.68
CA ALA A 199 -10.23 -15.17 -3.13
C ALA A 199 -11.62 -14.81 -3.72
N ASN A 200 -12.70 -15.20 -3.03
CA ASN A 200 -14.09 -14.98 -3.46
C ASN A 200 -14.88 -14.04 -2.51
N LYS A 201 -14.23 -13.51 -1.48
CA LYS A 201 -14.89 -12.62 -0.51
C LYS A 201 -14.04 -11.40 -0.25
N ILE A 202 -14.50 -10.30 -0.79
CA ILE A 202 -13.89 -8.98 -0.71
C ILE A 202 -14.89 -8.05 -0.03
N ASN A 203 -14.43 -7.23 0.90
CA ASN A 203 -15.24 -6.27 1.62
C ASN A 203 -14.68 -4.86 1.42
N ASP A 204 -15.47 -3.97 0.80
CA ASP A 204 -15.09 -2.58 0.59
C ASP A 204 -15.31 -1.79 1.88
N VAL A 205 -14.26 -1.27 2.49
CA VAL A 205 -14.33 -0.49 3.73
C VAL A 205 -14.25 1.02 3.50
N PHE A 206 -13.68 1.44 2.39
CA PHE A 206 -13.71 2.84 1.94
C PHE A 206 -14.01 2.88 0.45
N SER A 207 -14.85 3.82 0.05
CA SER A 207 -15.16 4.10 -1.34
C SER A 207 -15.31 5.59 -1.58
N TRP A 208 -14.82 6.07 -2.72
CA TRP A 208 -15.02 7.44 -3.17
C TRP A 208 -16.22 7.51 -4.12
N ASP A 209 -17.15 8.40 -3.82
CA ASP A 209 -18.34 8.62 -4.64
C ASP A 209 -18.09 9.81 -5.58
N SER A 210 -18.05 9.55 -6.89
CA SER A 210 -17.80 10.56 -7.90
C SER A 210 -18.94 11.57 -8.05
N SER A 211 -20.13 11.29 -7.54
CA SER A 211 -21.31 12.16 -7.66
C SER A 211 -21.37 13.21 -6.55
N SER A 212 -20.95 12.82 -5.33
CA SER A 212 -20.86 13.73 -4.18
C SER A 212 -19.45 14.28 -3.97
N GLU A 213 -18.45 13.73 -4.68
CA GLU A 213 -17.02 13.99 -4.47
C GLU A 213 -16.54 13.71 -3.04
N ASP A 214 -17.18 12.75 -2.37
CA ASP A 214 -16.95 12.43 -0.96
C ASP A 214 -16.48 10.99 -0.77
N PHE A 215 -15.80 10.74 0.35
CA PHE A 215 -15.38 9.41 0.78
C PHE A 215 -16.42 8.81 1.73
N LYS A 216 -16.85 7.60 1.41
CA LYS A 216 -17.73 6.78 2.27
C LYS A 216 -16.89 5.77 3.02
N GLU A 217 -17.19 5.60 4.30
CA GLU A 217 -16.58 4.65 5.22
C GLU A 217 -17.61 3.62 5.67
N ASP A 218 -17.24 2.33 5.66
CA ASP A 218 -18.00 1.24 6.30
C ASP A 218 -17.04 0.29 7.03
N LEU A 219 -16.67 0.66 8.26
CA LEU A 219 -15.84 -0.16 9.15
C LEU A 219 -16.66 -1.04 10.09
N SER A 220 -17.99 -0.96 10.05
CA SER A 220 -18.88 -1.70 10.97
C SER A 220 -18.66 -3.22 10.91
N ASN A 221 -18.30 -3.74 9.73
CA ASN A 221 -18.06 -5.15 9.46
C ASN A 221 -16.60 -5.44 9.03
N SER A 222 -15.65 -4.55 9.37
CA SER A 222 -14.26 -4.75 8.99
C SER A 222 -13.73 -6.11 9.46
N TYR A 223 -13.29 -6.92 8.51
CA TYR A 223 -12.64 -8.20 8.76
C TYR A 223 -11.27 -7.99 9.41
N LEU A 224 -10.51 -7.00 8.95
CA LEU A 224 -9.17 -6.74 9.48
C LEU A 224 -9.19 -6.16 10.90
N PHE A 225 -10.18 -5.35 11.25
CA PHE A 225 -10.36 -4.90 12.64
C PHE A 225 -10.64 -6.09 13.58
N ARG A 226 -11.52 -7.04 13.17
CA ARG A 226 -11.72 -8.26 13.94
C ARG A 226 -10.44 -9.07 14.07
N LYS A 227 -9.69 -9.23 12.98
CA LYS A 227 -8.41 -9.95 12.97
C LYS A 227 -7.34 -9.29 13.85
N MET A 228 -7.30 -7.96 13.94
CA MET A 228 -6.45 -7.22 14.89
C MET A 228 -6.87 -7.50 16.32
N ALA A 229 -8.17 -7.38 16.64
CA ALA A 229 -8.72 -7.64 17.97
C ALA A 229 -8.38 -9.05 18.45
N GLU A 230 -8.55 -10.05 17.59
CA GLU A 230 -8.16 -11.44 17.86
C GLU A 230 -6.65 -11.58 18.11
N ARG A 231 -5.81 -10.99 17.24
CA ARG A 231 -4.35 -11.03 17.36
C ARG A 231 -3.85 -10.42 18.67
N TRP A 232 -4.46 -9.30 19.10
CA TRP A 232 -4.09 -8.61 20.32
C TRP A 232 -4.79 -9.17 21.55
N SER A 233 -5.74 -10.11 21.37
CA SER A 233 -6.59 -10.63 22.43
C SER A 233 -7.34 -9.52 23.19
N LEU A 234 -7.80 -8.50 22.46
CA LEU A 234 -8.50 -7.34 22.96
C LEU A 234 -9.90 -7.23 22.35
N PRO A 235 -10.87 -6.64 23.09
CA PRO A 235 -12.18 -6.28 22.51
C PRO A 235 -12.01 -5.31 21.33
N ILE A 236 -12.86 -5.45 20.31
CA ILE A 236 -12.80 -4.64 19.07
C ILE A 236 -12.87 -3.12 19.32
N ARG A 237 -13.49 -2.69 20.42
CA ARG A 237 -13.54 -1.27 20.81
C ARG A 237 -12.16 -0.63 20.92
N TYR A 238 -11.13 -1.38 21.37
CA TYR A 238 -9.76 -0.87 21.47
C TYR A 238 -9.15 -0.63 20.09
N ILE A 239 -9.54 -1.41 19.07
CA ILE A 239 -9.11 -1.17 17.70
C ILE A 239 -9.72 0.13 17.17
N HIS A 240 -10.99 0.40 17.49
CA HIS A 240 -11.65 1.67 17.15
C HIS A 240 -11.01 2.85 17.90
N GLU A 241 -10.67 2.70 19.18
CA GLU A 241 -9.96 3.74 19.97
C GLU A 241 -8.59 4.05 19.34
N GLU A 242 -7.83 3.02 18.93
CA GLU A 242 -6.54 3.20 18.25
C GLU A 242 -6.69 3.79 16.83
N PHE A 243 -7.78 3.50 16.15
CA PHE A 243 -8.13 4.14 14.87
C PHE A 243 -8.39 5.64 15.06
N GLU A 244 -9.24 6.03 16.02
CA GLU A 244 -9.52 7.43 16.32
C GLU A 244 -8.25 8.18 16.77
N ARG A 245 -7.40 7.57 17.59
CA ARG A 245 -6.11 8.16 18.00
C ARG A 245 -5.22 8.50 16.79
N ARG A 246 -5.17 7.63 15.77
CA ARG A 246 -4.39 7.92 14.54
C ARG A 246 -5.00 9.01 13.70
N LYS A 247 -6.33 9.10 13.66
CA LYS A 247 -7.03 10.22 13.03
C LYS A 247 -6.64 11.54 13.68
N GLU A 248 -6.67 11.62 15.00
CA GLU A 248 -6.27 12.83 15.74
C GLU A 248 -4.83 13.24 15.43
N VAL A 249 -3.91 12.28 15.41
CA VAL A 249 -2.51 12.53 15.07
C VAL A 249 -2.34 13.03 13.63
N LEU A 250 -2.98 12.38 12.67
CA LEU A 250 -2.90 12.79 11.26
C LEU A 250 -3.55 14.17 11.07
N SER A 251 -4.69 14.44 11.72
CA SER A 251 -5.34 15.77 11.72
C SER A 251 -4.39 16.85 12.22
N TYR A 252 -3.72 16.60 13.35
CA TYR A 252 -2.72 17.51 13.90
C TYR A 252 -1.57 17.79 12.90
N LEU A 253 -1.04 16.75 12.24
CA LEU A 253 0.03 16.91 11.26
C LEU A 253 -0.42 17.73 10.04
N VAL A 254 -1.65 17.50 9.57
CA VAL A 254 -2.28 18.27 8.49
C VAL A 254 -2.44 19.75 8.89
N GLU A 255 -3.03 20.02 10.07
CA GLU A 255 -3.25 21.38 10.58
C GLU A 255 -1.93 22.15 10.77
N LYS A 256 -0.88 21.49 11.24
CA LYS A 256 0.45 22.07 11.42
C LYS A 256 1.28 22.11 10.14
N ASN A 257 0.75 21.60 9.03
CA ASN A 257 1.44 21.48 7.74
C ASN A 257 2.79 20.73 7.85
N ILE A 258 2.87 19.72 8.71
CA ILE A 258 4.05 18.86 8.89
C ILE A 258 3.99 17.75 7.83
N ARG A 259 4.65 17.94 6.69
CA ARG A 259 4.50 17.05 5.52
C ARG A 259 5.79 16.52 4.92
N GLY A 260 6.95 17.13 5.20
CA GLY A 260 8.23 16.62 4.70
C GLY A 260 8.54 15.22 5.25
N CYS A 261 9.06 14.31 4.42
CA CYS A 261 9.31 12.92 4.79
C CYS A 261 10.12 12.77 6.08
N GLY A 262 11.19 13.55 6.24
CA GLY A 262 12.00 13.53 7.46
C GLY A 262 11.24 14.00 8.70
N SER A 263 10.39 15.03 8.57
CA SER A 263 9.59 15.57 9.67
C SER A 263 8.49 14.59 10.10
N VAL A 264 7.80 13.99 9.13
CA VAL A 264 6.78 12.97 9.41
C VAL A 264 7.42 11.73 10.03
N SER A 265 8.56 11.25 9.51
CA SER A 265 9.29 10.12 10.09
C SER A 265 9.75 10.39 11.53
N LYS A 266 10.26 11.60 11.82
CA LYS A 266 10.63 12.00 13.17
C LYS A 266 9.43 11.99 14.12
N PHE A 267 8.29 12.54 13.68
CA PHE A 267 7.08 12.56 14.49
C PHE A 267 6.58 11.13 14.78
N LEU A 268 6.60 10.25 13.77
CA LEU A 268 6.24 8.84 13.96
C LEU A 268 7.18 8.13 14.96
N ASN A 269 8.49 8.45 14.93
CA ASN A 269 9.43 7.92 15.93
C ASN A 269 9.08 8.34 17.37
N GLU A 270 8.55 9.56 17.56
CA GLU A 270 8.14 10.06 18.88
C GLU A 270 6.77 9.50 19.30
N PHE A 271 5.93 9.11 18.34
CA PHE A 271 4.62 8.53 18.60
C PHE A 271 4.70 7.08 19.11
N TYR A 272 5.67 6.30 18.62
CA TYR A 272 5.94 4.92 19.04
C TYR A 272 6.88 4.84 20.25
#